data_9f866d6a73ac504c15867e274c92369e
#
_entry.id   9f866d6a73ac504c15867e274c92369e
#
_cell.length_a   1.000
_cell.length_b   1.000
_cell.length_c   1.000
_cell.angle_alpha   90.00
_cell.angle_beta   90.00
_cell.angle_gamma   90.00
#
_symmetry.space_group_name_H-M   'P 1'
#
loop_
_entity.id
_entity.type
_entity.pdbx_description
1 polymer ?
#
loop_
_entity_poly.entity_id
_entity_poly.type
_entity_poly.pdbx_seq_one_letter_code
_entity_poly.pdbx_strand_id
1 'polypeptide(L)'
;GEAFWKRDWFIPNLPICIEHGSSLSIYKEKPSDSRHHFQPFIESHFSIESVGSVFSQDLIISAPIQQLLNLFSYPSISFDQWTHFYYGLAQDSGYARGQHIKHDQILELFLQYWGQEYLQAKNLLCHQNEENSWLKNIFRKHRKSFSFFEHLLVWQTFLSREKLENIFHHAQHIQPVFIVKTTTIENDLDIVKCAEYRKKWQHLVRKN
;
A
#
# COMPACT_ATOMS: atom_id res chain seq x y z
N GLY A 1 34.24 -13.62 4.16
CA GLY A 1 33.00 -13.69 4.93
C GLY A 1 31.97 -14.51 4.19
N GLU A 2 31.08 -15.19 4.88
CA GLU A 2 30.02 -15.94 4.22
C GLU A 2 29.05 -14.99 3.54
N ALA A 3 28.63 -15.31 2.32
CA ALA A 3 27.61 -14.56 1.60
C ALA A 3 26.25 -14.81 2.27
N PHE A 4 25.54 -13.75 2.60
CA PHE A 4 24.18 -13.83 3.16
C PHE A 4 23.26 -12.84 2.45
N TRP A 5 21.98 -13.15 2.46
CA TRP A 5 20.95 -12.32 1.86
C TRP A 5 20.08 -11.69 2.94
N LYS A 6 19.94 -10.37 2.90
CA LYS A 6 19.01 -9.67 3.79
C LYS A 6 17.63 -9.60 3.16
N ARG A 7 16.57 -9.73 3.98
CA ARG A 7 15.18 -9.67 3.54
C ARG A 7 14.82 -8.34 2.88
N ASP A 8 15.38 -7.24 3.38
CA ASP A 8 15.17 -5.90 2.86
C ASP A 8 15.72 -5.71 1.44
N TRP A 9 16.70 -6.51 1.01
CA TRP A 9 17.24 -6.45 -0.36
C TRP A 9 16.27 -6.97 -1.43
N PHE A 10 15.21 -7.68 -1.03
CA PHE A 10 14.19 -8.23 -1.93
C PHE A 10 12.94 -7.34 -2.03
N ILE A 11 12.96 -6.14 -1.47
CA ILE A 11 11.82 -5.24 -1.54
C ILE A 11 11.73 -4.62 -2.95
N PRO A 12 10.62 -4.84 -3.67
CA PRO A 12 10.44 -4.23 -4.97
C PRO A 12 10.54 -2.70 -4.90
N ASN A 13 11.12 -2.10 -5.92
CA ASN A 13 11.28 -0.65 -6.07
C ASN A 13 12.23 0.05 -5.08
N LEU A 14 12.90 -0.69 -4.19
CA LEU A 14 13.91 -0.13 -3.29
C LEU A 14 15.33 -0.52 -3.78
N PRO A 15 16.06 0.38 -4.47
CA PRO A 15 17.37 0.08 -5.04
C PRO A 15 18.53 0.31 -4.07
N ILE A 16 18.24 0.50 -2.78
CA ILE A 16 19.24 0.81 -1.75
C ILE A 16 19.17 -0.17 -0.59
N CYS A 17 20.32 -0.41 0.04
CA CYS A 17 20.39 -1.06 1.34
C CYS A 17 19.88 -0.10 2.41
N ILE A 18 18.88 -0.48 3.18
CA ILE A 18 18.28 0.38 4.22
C ILE A 18 19.31 0.76 5.28
N GLU A 19 20.20 -0.18 5.63
CA GLU A 19 21.19 0.01 6.70
C GLU A 19 22.32 0.96 6.31
N HIS A 20 22.78 0.86 5.04
CA HIS A 20 23.96 1.58 4.58
C HIS A 20 23.65 2.72 3.61
N GLY A 21 22.44 2.81 3.07
CA GLY A 21 22.08 3.75 2.01
C GLY A 21 22.79 3.51 0.68
N SER A 22 23.57 2.42 0.59
CA SER A 22 24.33 2.08 -0.61
C SER A 22 23.43 1.45 -1.67
N SER A 23 23.74 1.70 -2.94
CA SER A 23 23.05 1.08 -4.08
C SER A 23 23.15 -0.45 -4.03
N LEU A 24 22.04 -1.12 -4.31
CA LEU A 24 21.99 -2.57 -4.51
C LEU A 24 22.28 -2.91 -5.97
N SER A 25 22.73 -4.12 -6.23
CA SER A 25 22.90 -4.68 -7.58
C SER A 25 22.01 -5.91 -7.74
N ILE A 26 21.47 -6.09 -8.94
CA ILE A 26 20.71 -7.30 -9.26
C ILE A 26 21.68 -8.35 -9.79
N TYR A 27 21.69 -9.49 -9.12
CA TYR A 27 22.39 -10.68 -9.56
C TYR A 27 21.43 -11.56 -10.34
N LYS A 28 21.61 -11.69 -11.64
CA LYS A 28 20.84 -12.62 -12.48
C LYS A 28 21.65 -13.88 -12.67
N GLU A 29 21.03 -15.01 -12.30
CA GLU A 29 21.62 -16.31 -12.54
C GLU A 29 21.75 -16.57 -14.04
N LYS A 30 22.93 -16.98 -14.46
CA LYS A 30 23.14 -17.44 -15.83
C LYS A 30 22.39 -18.75 -16.03
N PRO A 31 21.74 -18.97 -17.17
CA PRO A 31 21.06 -20.22 -17.46
C PRO A 31 21.99 -21.41 -17.20
N SER A 32 21.58 -22.30 -16.32
CA SER A 32 22.29 -23.54 -16.06
C SER A 32 21.46 -24.72 -16.57
N ASP A 33 22.16 -25.77 -17.05
CA ASP A 33 21.51 -26.98 -17.58
C ASP A 33 20.86 -27.86 -16.49
N SER A 34 21.10 -27.56 -15.22
CA SER A 34 20.56 -28.33 -14.09
C SER A 34 19.57 -27.56 -13.24
N ARG A 35 18.28 -27.75 -13.52
CA ARG A 35 17.17 -27.10 -12.79
C ARG A 35 16.98 -27.56 -11.34
N HIS A 36 17.68 -28.62 -10.90
CA HIS A 36 17.37 -29.30 -9.64
C HIS A 36 18.55 -29.38 -8.66
N HIS A 37 19.66 -28.72 -8.95
CA HIS A 37 20.80 -28.69 -8.03
C HIS A 37 20.84 -27.36 -7.29
N PHE A 38 20.93 -27.44 -5.96
CA PHE A 38 21.29 -26.28 -5.14
C PHE A 38 22.66 -25.77 -5.62
N GLN A 39 22.68 -24.54 -6.14
CA GLN A 39 23.93 -23.88 -6.50
C GLN A 39 24.29 -22.90 -5.39
N PRO A 40 25.44 -23.06 -4.72
CA PRO A 40 25.94 -22.05 -3.82
C PRO A 40 26.16 -20.75 -4.60
N PHE A 41 26.02 -19.61 -3.92
CA PHE A 41 26.32 -18.32 -4.52
C PHE A 41 27.81 -18.30 -4.93
N ILE A 42 28.05 -18.36 -6.23
CA ILE A 42 29.38 -18.20 -6.85
C ILE A 42 29.26 -17.02 -7.82
N GLU A 43 29.98 -15.97 -7.55
CA GLU A 43 29.88 -14.69 -8.30
C GLU A 43 30.02 -14.86 -9.82
N SER A 44 30.83 -15.83 -10.26
CA SER A 44 31.02 -16.14 -11.69
C SER A 44 29.78 -16.71 -12.40
N HIS A 45 28.79 -17.20 -11.63
CA HIS A 45 27.54 -17.77 -12.16
C HIS A 45 26.46 -16.70 -12.37
N PHE A 46 26.69 -15.48 -11.95
CA PHE A 46 25.73 -14.39 -12.05
C PHE A 46 26.22 -13.30 -12.98
N SER A 47 25.30 -12.63 -13.64
CA SER A 47 25.55 -11.34 -14.26
C SER A 47 25.08 -10.25 -13.32
N ILE A 48 25.87 -9.19 -13.18
CA ILE A 48 25.53 -8.05 -12.33
C ILE A 48 24.85 -7.01 -13.21
N GLU A 49 23.65 -6.61 -12.85
CA GLU A 49 22.95 -5.48 -13.46
C GLU A 49 22.78 -4.36 -12.43
N SER A 50 22.96 -3.13 -12.87
CA SER A 50 22.67 -1.97 -12.02
C SER A 50 21.17 -1.87 -11.73
N VAL A 51 20.82 -1.56 -10.50
CA VAL A 51 19.43 -1.36 -10.07
C VAL A 51 18.95 0.05 -10.43
N GLY A 52 19.12 0.51 -11.65
CA GLY A 52 18.66 1.83 -12.06
C GLY A 52 19.24 2.99 -11.23
N SER A 53 18.64 4.17 -11.37
CA SER A 53 19.04 5.37 -10.64
C SER A 53 18.58 5.32 -9.18
N VAL A 54 19.45 5.71 -8.26
CA VAL A 54 19.13 5.93 -6.85
C VAL A 54 18.72 7.39 -6.68
N PHE A 55 17.57 7.60 -6.04
CA PHE A 55 17.02 8.91 -5.77
C PHE A 55 17.08 9.23 -4.27
N SER A 56 17.11 10.51 -3.91
CA SER A 56 16.98 10.94 -2.51
C SER A 56 15.68 10.46 -1.85
N GLN A 57 14.63 10.30 -2.64
CA GLN A 57 13.33 9.76 -2.21
C GLN A 57 13.43 8.29 -1.74
N ASP A 58 14.37 7.52 -2.25
CA ASP A 58 14.62 6.15 -1.78
C ASP A 58 15.07 6.14 -0.31
N LEU A 59 15.79 7.14 0.15
CA LEU A 59 16.15 7.31 1.56
C LEU A 59 14.93 7.67 2.41
N ILE A 60 14.03 8.52 1.89
CA ILE A 60 12.80 8.89 2.60
C ILE A 60 11.92 7.67 2.84
N ILE A 61 11.75 6.81 1.82
CA ILE A 61 10.89 5.63 1.92
C ILE A 61 11.54 4.46 2.68
N SER A 62 12.86 4.46 2.85
CA SER A 62 13.58 3.39 3.54
C SER A 62 13.18 3.24 5.01
N ALA A 63 12.97 4.34 5.73
CA ALA A 63 12.60 4.32 7.14
C ALA A 63 11.22 3.66 7.39
N PRO A 64 10.13 4.02 6.70
CA PRO A 64 8.87 3.30 6.83
C PRO A 64 8.94 1.84 6.35
N ILE A 65 9.76 1.52 5.35
CA ILE A 65 9.99 0.13 4.96
C ILE A 65 10.64 -0.65 6.11
N GLN A 66 11.63 -0.09 6.77
CA GLN A 66 12.27 -0.73 7.92
C GLN A 66 11.27 -0.95 9.07
N GLN A 67 10.39 0.02 9.35
CA GLN A 67 9.31 -0.17 10.32
C GLN A 67 8.40 -1.33 9.90
N LEU A 68 8.00 -1.39 8.63
CA LEU A 68 7.16 -2.46 8.10
C LEU A 68 7.80 -3.84 8.30
N LEU A 69 9.09 -3.99 8.00
CA LEU A 69 9.81 -5.26 8.15
C LEU A 69 9.95 -5.71 9.62
N ASN A 70 9.90 -4.76 10.55
CA ASN A 70 10.02 -5.03 11.98
C ASN A 70 8.67 -5.29 12.67
N LEU A 71 7.55 -5.17 11.97
CA LEU A 71 6.25 -5.53 12.53
C LEU A 71 6.18 -7.03 12.86
N PHE A 72 5.77 -7.35 14.08
CA PHE A 72 5.59 -8.73 14.55
C PHE A 72 4.49 -9.46 13.79
N SER A 73 3.43 -8.75 13.47
CA SER A 73 2.29 -9.28 12.72
C SER A 73 1.67 -8.16 11.87
N TYR A 74 1.15 -8.55 10.72
CA TYR A 74 0.39 -7.64 9.88
C TYR A 74 -1.08 -7.78 10.22
N PRO A 75 -1.76 -6.68 10.61
CA PRO A 75 -3.18 -6.74 10.90
C PRO A 75 -3.97 -7.06 9.62
N SER A 76 -5.01 -7.87 9.77
CA SER A 76 -5.95 -8.09 8.69
C SER A 76 -6.89 -6.90 8.60
N ILE A 77 -6.83 -6.15 7.51
CA ILE A 77 -7.65 -4.99 7.23
C ILE A 77 -8.46 -5.26 5.97
N SER A 78 -9.78 -5.17 6.09
CA SER A 78 -10.70 -5.41 4.97
C SER A 78 -10.65 -4.28 3.94
N PHE A 79 -11.12 -4.55 2.72
CA PHE A 79 -11.25 -3.53 1.67
C PHE A 79 -12.17 -2.38 2.08
N ASP A 80 -13.22 -2.66 2.83
CA ASP A 80 -14.12 -1.62 3.33
C ASP A 80 -13.42 -0.72 4.37
N GLN A 81 -12.62 -1.29 5.27
CA GLN A 81 -11.80 -0.52 6.21
C GLN A 81 -10.78 0.36 5.48
N TRP A 82 -10.07 -0.18 4.48
CA TRP A 82 -9.17 0.62 3.65
C TRP A 82 -9.91 1.73 2.91
N THR A 83 -11.09 1.46 2.37
CA THR A 83 -11.91 2.46 1.71
C THR A 83 -12.22 3.63 2.64
N HIS A 84 -12.67 3.33 3.85
CA HIS A 84 -13.00 4.36 4.84
C HIS A 84 -11.77 5.07 5.38
N PHE A 85 -10.64 4.37 5.55
CA PHE A 85 -9.38 4.96 5.95
C PHE A 85 -8.91 6.03 4.94
N TYR A 86 -8.84 5.70 3.66
CA TYR A 86 -8.39 6.65 2.64
C TYR A 86 -9.37 7.79 2.41
N TYR A 87 -10.66 7.52 2.56
CA TYR A 87 -11.65 8.58 2.53
C TYR A 87 -11.48 9.55 3.71
N GLY A 88 -11.32 9.04 4.92
CA GLY A 88 -11.03 9.84 6.12
C GLY A 88 -9.75 10.63 5.96
N LEU A 89 -8.67 10.02 5.46
CA LEU A 89 -7.40 10.69 5.18
C LEU A 89 -7.58 11.87 4.22
N ALA A 90 -8.34 11.69 3.14
CA ALA A 90 -8.64 12.78 2.20
C ALA A 90 -9.49 13.88 2.84
N GLN A 91 -10.43 13.52 3.72
CA GLN A 91 -11.29 14.46 4.44
C GLN A 91 -10.49 15.30 5.44
N ASP A 92 -9.69 14.67 6.28
CA ASP A 92 -8.86 15.32 7.30
C ASP A 92 -7.81 16.24 6.69
N SER A 93 -7.33 15.89 5.49
CA SER A 93 -6.39 16.71 4.71
C SER A 93 -7.07 17.80 3.86
N GLY A 94 -8.43 17.93 3.92
CA GLY A 94 -9.19 18.95 3.17
C GLY A 94 -9.41 18.64 1.68
N TYR A 95 -9.09 17.41 1.24
CA TYR A 95 -9.25 16.96 -0.15
C TYR A 95 -10.56 16.20 -0.40
N ALA A 96 -11.40 16.01 0.61
CA ALA A 96 -12.75 15.47 0.43
C ALA A 96 -13.82 16.33 1.09
N ARG A 97 -14.99 16.42 0.42
CA ARG A 97 -16.18 17.08 0.96
C ARG A 97 -17.43 16.29 0.57
N GLY A 98 -18.17 15.82 1.56
CA GLY A 98 -19.30 14.91 1.31
C GLY A 98 -18.80 13.64 0.62
N GLN A 99 -19.34 13.30 -0.53
CA GLN A 99 -18.90 12.11 -1.30
C GLN A 99 -17.87 12.47 -2.39
N HIS A 100 -17.49 13.72 -2.50
CA HIS A 100 -16.58 14.19 -3.55
C HIS A 100 -15.15 14.28 -3.06
N ILE A 101 -14.24 13.61 -3.77
CA ILE A 101 -12.78 13.64 -3.54
C ILE A 101 -12.13 14.45 -4.66
N LYS A 102 -11.28 15.40 -4.27
CA LYS A 102 -10.54 16.29 -5.18
C LYS A 102 -9.27 15.59 -5.69
N HIS A 103 -9.47 14.59 -6.54
CA HIS A 103 -8.36 13.74 -7.03
C HIS A 103 -7.24 14.51 -7.71
N ASP A 104 -7.54 15.58 -8.44
CA ASP A 104 -6.53 16.36 -9.15
C ASP A 104 -5.62 17.13 -8.17
N GLN A 105 -6.18 17.66 -7.08
CA GLN A 105 -5.39 18.31 -6.03
C GLN A 105 -4.51 17.30 -5.26
N ILE A 106 -5.03 16.10 -5.00
CA ILE A 106 -4.25 15.00 -4.42
C ILE A 106 -3.08 14.62 -5.34
N LEU A 107 -3.33 14.50 -6.64
CA LEU A 107 -2.30 14.20 -7.63
C LEU A 107 -1.22 15.28 -7.67
N GLU A 108 -1.62 16.55 -7.68
CA GLU A 108 -0.70 17.69 -7.68
C GLU A 108 0.22 17.66 -6.45
N LEU A 109 -0.35 17.49 -5.24
CA LEU A 109 0.43 17.35 -4.00
C LEU A 109 1.38 16.15 -4.07
N PHE A 110 0.90 15.01 -4.55
CA PHE A 110 1.68 13.78 -4.66
C PHE A 110 2.87 13.95 -5.62
N LEU A 111 2.64 14.56 -6.79
CA LEU A 111 3.67 14.87 -7.77
C LEU A 111 4.68 15.89 -7.24
N GLN A 112 4.22 16.89 -6.49
CA GLN A 112 5.11 17.87 -5.85
C GLN A 112 5.99 17.22 -4.79
N TYR A 113 5.47 16.27 -4.02
CA TYR A 113 6.21 15.61 -2.94
C TYR A 113 7.26 14.62 -3.48
N TRP A 114 6.89 13.77 -4.44
CA TRP A 114 7.74 12.69 -4.93
C TRP A 114 8.59 13.06 -6.14
N GLY A 115 8.12 13.97 -6.98
CA GLY A 115 8.71 14.30 -8.28
C GLY A 115 8.33 13.31 -9.39
N GLN A 116 8.09 13.85 -10.58
CA GLN A 116 7.69 13.03 -11.73
C GLN A 116 8.75 12.01 -12.14
N GLU A 117 10.03 12.43 -12.14
CA GLU A 117 11.16 11.59 -12.52
C GLU A 117 11.27 10.35 -11.63
N TYR A 118 11.15 10.53 -10.30
CA TYR A 118 11.16 9.43 -9.34
C TYR A 118 10.01 8.46 -9.59
N LEU A 119 8.78 8.96 -9.73
CA LEU A 119 7.60 8.13 -9.95
C LEU A 119 7.67 7.40 -11.29
N GLN A 120 8.19 8.04 -12.33
CA GLN A 120 8.42 7.41 -13.64
C GLN A 120 9.44 6.27 -13.54
N ALA A 121 10.56 6.48 -12.87
CA ALA A 121 11.57 5.45 -12.65
C ALA A 121 11.04 4.24 -11.88
N LYS A 122 10.02 4.43 -11.02
CA LYS A 122 9.35 3.35 -10.27
C LYS A 122 8.13 2.76 -11.00
N ASN A 123 7.80 3.21 -12.21
CA ASN A 123 6.59 2.86 -12.95
C ASN A 123 5.29 3.18 -12.18
N LEU A 124 5.29 4.25 -11.40
CA LEU A 124 4.16 4.69 -10.55
C LEU A 124 3.66 6.09 -10.90
N LEU A 125 4.16 6.69 -11.99
CA LEU A 125 3.69 7.99 -12.45
C LEU A 125 2.22 7.92 -12.83
N CYS A 126 1.42 8.86 -12.32
CA CYS A 126 0.02 9.04 -12.64
C CYS A 126 -0.18 10.34 -13.43
N HIS A 127 -1.11 10.33 -14.36
CA HIS A 127 -1.45 11.49 -15.17
C HIS A 127 -2.83 12.04 -14.84
N GLN A 128 -3.02 13.35 -15.00
CA GLN A 128 -4.25 14.06 -14.63
C GLN A 128 -5.49 13.49 -15.35
N ASN A 129 -5.35 13.17 -16.64
CA ASN A 129 -6.45 12.66 -17.47
C ASN A 129 -6.68 11.14 -17.35
N GLU A 130 -5.91 10.47 -16.51
CA GLU A 130 -6.01 9.03 -16.31
C GLU A 130 -7.12 8.71 -15.29
N GLU A 131 -8.28 8.24 -15.77
CA GLU A 131 -9.42 7.93 -14.90
C GLU A 131 -9.16 6.75 -13.96
N ASN A 132 -8.36 5.78 -14.40
CA ASN A 132 -8.08 4.54 -13.68
C ASN A 132 -6.66 4.45 -13.10
N SER A 133 -6.02 5.61 -12.81
CA SER A 133 -4.72 5.60 -12.15
C SER A 133 -4.81 4.91 -10.78
N TRP A 134 -3.72 4.25 -10.36
CA TRP A 134 -3.67 3.60 -9.06
C TRP A 134 -3.92 4.60 -7.91
N LEU A 135 -3.39 5.83 -8.01
CA LEU A 135 -3.57 6.88 -7.00
C LEU A 135 -5.03 7.31 -6.86
N LYS A 136 -5.78 7.47 -7.97
CA LYS A 136 -7.22 7.73 -7.91
C LYS A 136 -7.97 6.55 -7.30
N ASN A 137 -7.57 5.33 -7.65
CA ASN A 137 -8.24 4.12 -7.19
C ASN A 137 -8.01 3.84 -5.70
N ILE A 138 -6.86 4.18 -5.11
CA ILE A 138 -6.60 3.98 -3.68
C ILE A 138 -7.49 4.87 -2.80
N PHE A 139 -7.91 6.05 -3.31
CA PHE A 139 -8.85 6.94 -2.62
C PHE A 139 -10.34 6.64 -2.94
N ARG A 140 -10.61 5.67 -3.81
CA ARG A 140 -11.97 5.21 -4.14
C ARG A 140 -12.30 3.95 -3.34
N LYS A 141 -13.44 3.33 -3.65
CA LYS A 141 -13.82 2.03 -3.07
C LYS A 141 -12.81 0.95 -3.47
N HIS A 142 -12.14 0.36 -2.47
CA HIS A 142 -11.20 -0.73 -2.68
C HIS A 142 -11.92 -1.97 -3.20
N ARG A 143 -11.49 -2.46 -4.35
CA ARG A 143 -11.96 -3.70 -4.99
C ARG A 143 -10.81 -4.66 -5.31
N LYS A 144 -9.58 -4.20 -5.14
CA LYS A 144 -8.34 -4.95 -5.33
C LYS A 144 -7.32 -4.50 -4.28
N SER A 145 -6.33 -5.34 -4.04
CA SER A 145 -5.18 -4.98 -3.21
C SER A 145 -4.29 -3.97 -3.93
N PHE A 146 -3.68 -3.11 -3.16
CA PHE A 146 -2.56 -2.26 -3.56
C PHE A 146 -1.27 -2.82 -2.96
N SER A 147 -0.14 -2.57 -3.60
CA SER A 147 1.16 -2.94 -3.04
C SER A 147 1.46 -2.11 -1.79
N PHE A 148 2.25 -2.67 -0.87
CA PHE A 148 2.70 -1.90 0.29
C PHE A 148 3.48 -0.64 -0.12
N PHE A 149 4.17 -0.69 -1.24
CA PHE A 149 4.91 0.47 -1.74
C PHE A 149 3.96 1.61 -2.14
N GLU A 150 2.84 1.32 -2.82
CA GLU A 150 1.80 2.30 -3.13
C GLU A 150 1.19 2.90 -1.86
N HIS A 151 0.88 2.06 -0.87
CA HIS A 151 0.41 2.53 0.44
C HIS A 151 1.44 3.44 1.13
N LEU A 152 2.71 3.03 1.19
CA LEU A 152 3.78 3.80 1.83
C LEU A 152 4.00 5.16 1.17
N LEU A 153 3.95 5.24 -0.16
CA LEU A 153 4.05 6.52 -0.87
C LEU A 153 2.94 7.49 -0.46
N VAL A 154 1.70 7.02 -0.40
CA VAL A 154 0.57 7.87 0.03
C VAL A 154 0.71 8.24 1.52
N TRP A 155 1.01 7.28 2.39
CA TRP A 155 1.17 7.58 3.82
C TRP A 155 2.31 8.56 4.09
N GLN A 156 3.43 8.40 3.39
CA GLN A 156 4.54 9.34 3.53
C GLN A 156 4.17 10.76 3.05
N THR A 157 3.30 10.88 2.04
CA THR A 157 2.81 12.17 1.58
C THR A 157 1.91 12.86 2.61
N PHE A 158 1.00 12.11 3.25
CA PHE A 158 -0.04 12.66 4.11
C PHE A 158 0.22 12.48 5.61
N LEU A 159 0.94 11.41 5.99
CA LEU A 159 1.15 10.95 7.37
C LEU A 159 2.63 10.76 7.71
N SER A 160 3.51 11.59 7.14
CA SER A 160 4.98 11.43 7.26
C SER A 160 5.51 11.39 8.69
N ARG A 161 4.77 11.91 9.67
CA ARG A 161 5.12 11.93 11.09
C ARG A 161 4.53 10.78 11.90
N GLU A 162 3.61 10.03 11.30
CA GLU A 162 2.94 8.92 11.98
C GLU A 162 3.78 7.64 11.90
N LYS A 163 3.74 6.85 12.97
CA LYS A 163 4.30 5.50 12.97
C LYS A 163 3.36 4.54 12.23
N LEU A 164 3.92 3.60 11.50
CA LEU A 164 3.12 2.60 10.76
C LEU A 164 2.16 1.82 11.67
N GLU A 165 2.59 1.48 12.88
CA GLU A 165 1.73 0.81 13.87
C GLU A 165 0.44 1.60 14.15
N ASN A 166 0.54 2.93 14.29
CA ASN A 166 -0.63 3.79 14.50
C ASN A 166 -1.53 3.81 13.26
N ILE A 167 -0.95 3.85 12.06
CA ILE A 167 -1.70 3.82 10.79
C ILE A 167 -2.49 2.50 10.69
N PHE A 168 -1.84 1.37 10.93
CA PHE A 168 -2.50 0.07 10.92
C PHE A 168 -3.57 -0.05 12.01
N HIS A 169 -3.25 0.40 13.23
CA HIS A 169 -4.20 0.40 14.34
C HIS A 169 -5.43 1.24 13.99
N HIS A 170 -5.25 2.44 13.45
CA HIS A 170 -6.36 3.28 13.02
C HIS A 170 -7.20 2.58 11.96
N ALA A 171 -6.57 2.10 10.86
CA ALA A 171 -7.28 1.44 9.78
C ALA A 171 -8.08 0.21 10.23
N GLN A 172 -7.51 -0.60 11.13
CA GLN A 172 -8.16 -1.82 11.67
C GLN A 172 -9.40 -1.50 12.52
N HIS A 173 -9.39 -0.38 13.25
CA HIS A 173 -10.47 -0.02 14.16
C HIS A 173 -11.56 0.84 13.51
N ILE A 174 -11.41 1.20 12.24
CA ILE A 174 -12.48 1.88 11.52
C ILE A 174 -13.70 0.96 11.42
N GLN A 175 -14.81 1.43 11.96
CA GLN A 175 -16.10 0.77 11.82
C GLN A 175 -16.68 1.16 10.45
N PRO A 176 -16.84 0.22 9.50
CA PRO A 176 -17.48 0.52 8.23
C PRO A 176 -18.90 1.02 8.49
N VAL A 177 -19.15 2.27 8.20
CA VAL A 177 -20.52 2.82 8.25
C VAL A 177 -21.25 2.28 7.03
N PHE A 178 -22.07 1.26 7.22
CA PHE A 178 -23.02 0.86 6.20
C PHE A 178 -24.01 2.02 6.03
N ILE A 179 -23.80 2.87 5.05
CA ILE A 179 -24.82 3.80 4.58
C ILE A 179 -25.86 2.88 3.90
N VAL A 180 -26.84 2.45 4.68
CA VAL A 180 -28.09 1.95 4.12
C VAL A 180 -28.62 3.15 3.32
N LYS A 181 -28.51 3.11 1.99
CA LYS A 181 -29.33 3.99 1.17
C LYS A 181 -30.74 3.71 1.61
N THR A 182 -31.31 4.62 2.36
CA THR A 182 -32.76 4.69 2.58
C THR A 182 -33.37 5.03 1.22
N THR A 183 -33.44 4.07 0.32
CA THR A 183 -34.58 4.00 -0.57
C THR A 183 -35.75 3.99 0.37
N THR A 184 -36.61 4.98 0.28
CA THR A 184 -37.89 5.04 0.97
C THR A 184 -38.54 3.68 0.84
N ILE A 185 -38.37 2.83 1.88
CA ILE A 185 -38.99 1.50 1.89
C ILE A 185 -40.39 1.76 2.39
N GLU A 186 -41.31 1.78 1.45
CA GLU A 186 -42.75 1.92 1.75
C GLU A 186 -43.36 0.68 2.39
N ASN A 187 -42.56 -0.33 2.78
CA ASN A 187 -43.08 -1.55 3.39
C ASN A 187 -42.34 -1.93 4.67
N ASP A 188 -42.99 -1.89 5.80
CA ASP A 188 -42.53 -2.32 7.12
C ASP A 188 -41.94 -3.75 7.18
N LEU A 189 -42.26 -4.60 6.20
CA LEU A 189 -41.77 -5.97 6.10
C LEU A 189 -40.26 -6.07 5.81
N ASP A 190 -39.68 -5.10 5.10
CA ASP A 190 -38.25 -5.12 4.75
C ASP A 190 -37.36 -4.66 5.91
N ILE A 191 -37.89 -3.84 6.82
CA ILE A 191 -37.18 -3.41 8.04
C ILE A 191 -37.00 -4.59 8.99
N VAL A 192 -38.03 -5.43 9.12
CA VAL A 192 -37.99 -6.63 9.98
C VAL A 192 -36.97 -7.64 9.44
N LYS A 193 -36.93 -7.88 8.12
CA LYS A 193 -35.92 -8.77 7.50
C LYS A 193 -34.49 -8.28 7.69
N CYS A 194 -34.23 -6.97 7.56
CA CYS A 194 -32.91 -6.39 7.81
C CYS A 194 -32.48 -6.55 9.27
N ALA A 195 -33.43 -6.42 10.24
CA ALA A 195 -33.13 -6.61 11.66
C ALA A 195 -32.83 -8.08 12.00
N GLU A 196 -33.51 -9.04 11.35
CA GLU A 196 -33.25 -10.48 11.51
C GLU A 196 -31.87 -10.88 10.89
N TYR A 197 -31.52 -10.35 9.72
CA TYR A 197 -30.20 -10.55 9.13
C TYR A 197 -29.08 -10.00 10.04
N ARG A 198 -29.28 -8.83 10.65
CA ARG A 198 -28.31 -8.23 11.57
C ARG A 198 -28.11 -9.10 12.82
N LYS A 199 -29.19 -9.67 13.41
CA LYS A 199 -29.12 -10.60 14.55
C LYS A 199 -28.37 -11.89 14.18
N LYS A 200 -28.62 -12.43 13.01
CA LYS A 200 -27.97 -13.66 12.50
C LYS A 200 -26.46 -13.47 12.29
N TRP A 201 -26.03 -12.31 11.80
CA TRP A 201 -24.63 -11.94 11.62
C TRP A 201 -23.91 -11.73 12.97
N GLN A 202 -24.54 -11.06 13.92
CA GLN A 202 -23.97 -10.87 15.25
C GLN A 202 -23.79 -12.19 16.01
N HIS A 203 -24.61 -13.19 15.72
CA HIS A 203 -24.52 -14.52 16.33
C HIS A 203 -23.38 -15.37 15.72
N LEU A 204 -23.07 -15.18 14.43
CA LEU A 204 -21.96 -15.84 13.74
C LEU A 204 -20.59 -15.27 14.15
N VAL A 205 -20.49 -13.97 14.38
CA VAL A 205 -19.25 -13.30 14.80
C VAL A 205 -18.89 -13.59 16.27
N ARG A 206 -19.85 -13.98 17.10
CA ARG A 206 -19.60 -14.34 18.52
C ARG A 206 -19.23 -15.80 18.75
N LYS A 207 -19.21 -16.63 17.72
CA LYS A 207 -18.90 -18.08 17.80
C LYS A 207 -17.55 -18.46 17.24
N ASN A 208 -16.76 -17.51 16.73
CA ASN A 208 -15.36 -17.64 16.35
C ASN A 208 -14.52 -16.72 17.24
#